data_ab7cfb516494956af2d5a0e5fc5aeced
#
_entry.id   ab7cfb516494956af2d5a0e5fc5aeced
#
_cell.length_a   1.000
_cell.length_b   1.000
_cell.length_c   1.000
_cell.angle_alpha   90.00
_cell.angle_beta   90.00
_cell.angle_gamma   90.00
#
_symmetry.space_group_name_H-M   'P 1'
#
loop_
_entity.id
_entity.type
_entity.pdbx_description
1 polymer ?
#
loop_
_entity_poly.entity_id
_entity_poly.type
_entity_poly.pdbx_seq_one_letter_code
_entity_poly.pdbx_strand_id
1 'polypeptide(L)'
;MSQEVMSKEATQNPITRETCFVPKTHEGKGRRTAVAPGRTAARYLHYGRITLAAGDEPVKFASNDHEVGLICLNGKATIHANGDSFKLDRYDALYVPRDSEIEVEASGSDGCDLAEVSAPVEKRYPLKFVSYKEVRENPKLHLIAGKPPSERDLNVLIGANVEAGRIMAGVTFSTPGNWTSWPPHEHSKLLEEAYLFIDMPSPSFGVQFVYTDPQQPELVQVVREGDCVLMPQGYHPNVAAPGGQINFLWMMAAIKEGEDRLYGVVNVQPEYAAGGSGLEAVSDKK
;
A
#
# COMPACT_ATOMS: atom_id res chain seq x y z
N MET A 1 28.77 21.26 31.61
CA MET A 1 27.81 21.79 30.61
C MET A 1 27.49 20.65 29.65
N SER A 2 26.48 19.89 29.99
CA SER A 2 25.93 18.79 29.18
C SER A 2 24.91 19.37 28.24
N GLN A 3 25.21 19.39 26.95
CA GLN A 3 24.23 19.68 25.91
C GLN A 3 23.29 18.50 25.79
N GLU A 4 22.04 18.69 26.22
CA GLU A 4 20.92 17.82 25.89
C GLU A 4 20.75 17.89 24.36
N VAL A 5 21.03 16.75 23.72
CA VAL A 5 20.60 16.49 22.35
C VAL A 5 19.10 16.19 22.43
N MET A 6 18.28 17.22 22.36
CA MET A 6 16.84 17.05 22.10
C MET A 6 16.71 16.40 20.73
N SER A 7 16.33 15.13 20.71
CA SER A 7 15.85 14.46 19.50
C SER A 7 14.65 15.27 19.01
N LYS A 8 14.78 15.92 17.86
CA LYS A 8 13.64 16.50 17.15
C LYS A 8 12.74 15.34 16.77
N GLU A 9 11.66 15.11 17.51
CA GLU A 9 10.53 14.36 17.01
C GLU A 9 10.12 15.04 15.71
N ALA A 10 10.19 14.29 14.62
CA ALA A 10 9.73 14.79 13.32
C ALA A 10 8.24 15.14 13.48
N THR A 11 7.92 16.43 13.44
CA THR A 11 6.54 16.90 13.49
C THR A 11 5.78 16.22 12.36
N GLN A 12 4.74 15.48 12.72
CA GLN A 12 3.88 14.81 11.76
C GLN A 12 3.23 15.86 10.86
N ASN A 13 3.26 15.64 9.56
CA ASN A 13 2.61 16.54 8.61
C ASN A 13 1.09 16.54 8.82
N PRO A 14 0.41 17.67 8.68
CA PRO A 14 -1.03 17.76 8.90
C PRO A 14 -1.80 16.89 7.90
N ILE A 15 -2.89 16.30 8.38
CA ILE A 15 -3.87 15.60 7.54
C ILE A 15 -4.71 16.65 6.85
N THR A 16 -4.48 16.89 5.58
CA THR A 16 -5.31 17.77 4.73
C THR A 16 -5.56 17.07 3.39
N ARG A 17 -6.55 17.57 2.65
CA ARG A 17 -6.79 17.06 1.31
C ARG A 17 -5.58 17.25 0.40
N GLU A 18 -4.88 18.36 0.49
CA GLU A 18 -3.73 18.72 -0.33
C GLU A 18 -2.51 17.82 -0.06
N THR A 19 -2.34 17.39 1.19
CA THR A 19 -1.19 16.60 1.61
C THR A 19 -1.43 15.10 1.61
N CYS A 20 -2.71 14.67 1.64
CA CYS A 20 -3.10 13.26 1.80
C CYS A 20 -3.89 12.67 0.63
N PHE A 21 -4.39 13.46 -0.32
CA PHE A 21 -5.15 12.95 -1.45
C PHE A 21 -4.48 13.23 -2.80
N VAL A 22 -4.23 12.18 -3.57
CA VAL A 22 -3.68 12.26 -4.93
C VAL A 22 -4.69 11.60 -5.88
N PRO A 23 -5.43 12.40 -6.68
CA PRO A 23 -6.43 11.84 -7.58
C PRO A 23 -5.80 11.21 -8.82
N LYS A 24 -6.49 10.20 -9.38
CA LYS A 24 -6.30 9.68 -10.73
C LYS A 24 -4.86 9.30 -11.08
N THR A 25 -4.17 8.61 -10.17
CA THR A 25 -2.76 8.23 -10.37
C THR A 25 -2.55 7.29 -11.56
N HIS A 26 -3.63 6.68 -12.07
CA HIS A 26 -3.61 5.82 -13.27
C HIS A 26 -3.51 6.61 -14.59
N GLU A 27 -3.86 7.92 -14.58
CA GLU A 27 -3.77 8.74 -15.77
C GLU A 27 -2.30 9.07 -16.12
N GLY A 28 -1.93 8.91 -17.39
CA GLY A 28 -0.59 9.20 -17.93
C GLY A 28 0.23 7.95 -18.24
N LYS A 29 1.39 8.15 -18.89
CA LYS A 29 2.31 7.12 -19.37
C LYS A 29 3.67 7.17 -18.65
N GLY A 30 4.41 6.07 -18.73
CA GLY A 30 5.74 5.93 -18.18
C GLY A 30 5.75 5.83 -16.66
N ARG A 31 6.91 6.04 -16.04
CA ARG A 31 7.12 6.03 -14.59
C ARG A 31 6.85 7.41 -14.00
N ARG A 32 5.96 7.48 -13.00
CA ARG A 32 5.54 8.74 -12.35
C ARG A 32 5.45 8.56 -10.85
N THR A 33 5.91 9.55 -10.08
CA THR A 33 5.77 9.59 -8.63
C THR A 33 4.47 10.31 -8.23
N ALA A 34 3.67 9.70 -7.39
CA ALA A 34 2.42 10.22 -6.85
C ALA A 34 2.56 10.65 -5.37
N VAL A 35 3.13 9.81 -4.52
CA VAL A 35 3.37 10.07 -3.10
C VAL A 35 4.87 10.11 -2.84
N ALA A 36 5.35 11.11 -2.12
CA ALA A 36 6.74 11.22 -1.68
C ALA A 36 6.87 12.24 -0.54
N PRO A 37 7.90 12.10 0.33
CA PRO A 37 8.28 13.13 1.29
C PRO A 37 8.51 14.49 0.61
N GLY A 38 8.06 15.56 1.26
CA GLY A 38 8.14 16.92 0.71
C GLY A 38 7.11 17.26 -0.37
N ARG A 39 6.42 16.27 -0.94
CA ARG A 39 5.32 16.45 -1.88
C ARG A 39 3.96 16.19 -1.25
N THR A 40 3.92 15.22 -0.35
CA THR A 40 2.74 14.81 0.41
C THR A 40 3.08 14.75 1.90
N ALA A 41 2.16 14.30 2.75
CA ALA A 41 2.40 14.10 4.17
C ALA A 41 3.27 12.87 4.50
N ALA A 42 3.77 12.14 3.51
CA ALA A 42 4.64 10.99 3.69
C ALA A 42 6.00 11.38 4.32
N ARG A 43 6.55 10.48 5.15
CA ARG A 43 7.88 10.60 5.76
C ARG A 43 8.90 9.67 5.13
N TYR A 44 8.50 8.44 4.83
CA TYR A 44 9.33 7.37 4.25
C TYR A 44 8.70 6.76 3.01
N LEU A 45 7.35 6.67 2.97
CA LEU A 45 6.63 6.01 1.90
C LEU A 45 6.71 6.81 0.60
N HIS A 46 7.12 6.14 -0.45
CA HIS A 46 6.97 6.60 -1.83
C HIS A 46 6.00 5.67 -2.56
N TYR A 47 5.11 6.27 -3.32
CA TYR A 47 4.27 5.55 -4.27
C TYR A 47 4.39 6.20 -5.65
N GLY A 48 4.59 5.38 -6.66
CA GLY A 48 4.60 5.73 -8.06
C GLY A 48 3.74 4.79 -8.90
N ARG A 49 3.62 5.12 -10.18
CA ARG A 49 2.93 4.32 -11.19
C ARG A 49 3.79 4.16 -12.42
N ILE A 50 3.83 2.96 -12.99
CA ILE A 50 4.50 2.67 -14.26
C ILE A 50 3.44 2.13 -15.21
N THR A 51 3.13 2.91 -16.27
CA THR A 51 2.11 2.53 -17.26
C THR A 51 2.74 2.52 -18.65
N LEU A 52 2.78 1.36 -19.29
CA LEU A 52 3.33 1.16 -20.63
C LEU A 52 2.28 0.51 -21.52
N ALA A 53 2.09 1.06 -22.72
CA ALA A 53 1.34 0.38 -23.77
C ALA A 53 2.19 -0.74 -24.40
N ALA A 54 1.55 -1.66 -25.11
CA ALA A 54 2.28 -2.64 -25.90
C ALA A 54 3.16 -1.93 -26.95
N GLY A 55 4.46 -2.26 -26.96
CA GLY A 55 5.44 -1.67 -27.88
C GLY A 55 6.03 -0.32 -27.42
N ASP A 56 5.66 0.19 -26.27
CA ASP A 56 6.39 1.33 -25.66
C ASP A 56 7.82 0.88 -25.29
N GLU A 57 8.75 1.83 -25.30
CA GLU A 57 10.13 1.60 -24.85
C GLU A 57 10.16 1.23 -23.37
N PRO A 58 11.05 0.30 -22.96
CA PRO A 58 11.20 -0.06 -21.56
C PRO A 58 11.55 1.12 -20.66
N VAL A 59 11.02 1.15 -19.46
CA VAL A 59 11.39 2.11 -18.42
C VAL A 59 12.57 1.58 -17.63
N LYS A 60 13.68 2.35 -17.58
CA LYS A 60 14.92 2.00 -16.85
C LYS A 60 15.15 2.98 -15.71
N PHE A 61 15.48 2.47 -14.54
CA PHE A 61 15.82 3.29 -13.37
C PHE A 61 16.63 2.50 -12.34
N ALA A 62 17.31 3.21 -11.45
CA ALA A 62 17.99 2.62 -10.31
C ALA A 62 17.15 2.76 -9.05
N SER A 63 17.19 1.76 -8.16
CA SER A 63 16.56 1.84 -6.83
C SER A 63 17.31 2.79 -5.90
N ASN A 64 18.58 3.06 -6.14
CA ASN A 64 19.46 3.85 -5.29
C ASN A 64 19.45 3.34 -3.83
N ASP A 65 19.22 4.22 -2.85
CA ASP A 65 19.10 3.89 -1.44
C ASP A 65 17.71 3.36 -1.01
N HIS A 66 16.80 3.13 -1.96
CA HIS A 66 15.47 2.61 -1.69
C HIS A 66 15.36 1.11 -1.95
N GLU A 67 14.59 0.43 -1.13
CA GLU A 67 13.97 -0.83 -1.53
C GLU A 67 12.70 -0.53 -2.34
N VAL A 68 12.36 -1.39 -3.29
CA VAL A 68 11.26 -1.19 -4.24
C VAL A 68 10.37 -2.42 -4.33
N GLY A 69 9.07 -2.26 -4.17
CA GLY A 69 8.05 -3.25 -4.51
C GLY A 69 7.35 -2.84 -5.80
N LEU A 70 7.34 -3.72 -6.79
CA LEU A 70 6.62 -3.55 -8.06
C LEU A 70 5.45 -4.53 -8.08
N ILE A 71 4.22 -4.02 -8.13
CA ILE A 71 2.99 -4.82 -8.12
C ILE A 71 2.25 -4.62 -9.44
N CYS A 72 2.02 -5.70 -10.18
CA CYS A 72 1.28 -5.64 -11.43
C CYS A 72 -0.22 -5.48 -11.16
N LEU A 73 -0.82 -4.35 -11.53
CA LEU A 73 -2.25 -4.08 -11.33
C LEU A 73 -3.07 -4.50 -12.54
N ASN A 74 -2.51 -4.36 -13.74
CA ASN A 74 -3.18 -4.76 -14.98
C ASN A 74 -2.19 -5.08 -16.08
N GLY A 75 -2.63 -5.87 -17.06
CA GLY A 75 -1.75 -6.33 -18.15
C GLY A 75 -0.69 -7.30 -17.69
N LYS A 76 0.48 -7.28 -18.34
CA LYS A 76 1.63 -8.14 -18.03
C LYS A 76 2.92 -7.36 -18.18
N ALA A 77 3.85 -7.57 -17.26
CA ALA A 77 5.17 -6.96 -17.30
C ALA A 77 6.28 -8.01 -17.29
N THR A 78 7.38 -7.71 -17.96
CA THR A 78 8.68 -8.36 -17.69
C THR A 78 9.56 -7.34 -16.99
N ILE A 79 10.12 -7.74 -15.84
CA ILE A 79 11.02 -6.89 -15.05
C ILE A 79 12.38 -7.56 -15.00
N HIS A 80 13.41 -6.80 -15.43
CA HIS A 80 14.81 -7.22 -15.29
C HIS A 80 15.42 -6.51 -14.09
N ALA A 81 15.97 -7.29 -13.18
CA ALA A 81 16.64 -6.77 -11.99
C ALA A 81 17.76 -7.71 -11.53
N ASN A 82 18.93 -7.17 -11.20
CA ASN A 82 20.10 -7.92 -10.69
C ASN A 82 20.55 -9.08 -11.63
N GLY A 83 20.35 -8.98 -12.93
CA GLY A 83 20.72 -9.99 -13.92
C GLY A 83 19.66 -11.07 -14.16
N ASP A 84 18.57 -11.07 -13.40
CA ASP A 84 17.45 -11.98 -13.55
C ASP A 84 16.27 -11.30 -14.26
N SER A 85 15.34 -12.11 -14.79
CA SER A 85 14.14 -11.65 -15.48
C SER A 85 12.90 -12.31 -14.88
N PHE A 86 11.90 -11.48 -14.54
CA PHE A 86 10.66 -11.88 -13.87
C PHE A 86 9.46 -11.48 -14.73
N LYS A 87 8.56 -12.43 -14.98
CA LYS A 87 7.28 -12.15 -15.62
C LYS A 87 6.23 -12.00 -14.55
N LEU A 88 5.52 -10.87 -14.57
CA LEU A 88 4.45 -10.56 -13.64
C LEU A 88 3.12 -10.58 -14.36
N ASP A 89 2.23 -11.43 -13.88
CA ASP A 89 0.80 -11.39 -14.14
C ASP A 89 0.10 -10.50 -13.09
N ARG A 90 -1.19 -10.28 -13.24
CA ARG A 90 -1.95 -9.41 -12.36
C ARG A 90 -1.84 -9.81 -10.90
N TYR A 91 -1.50 -8.84 -10.05
CA TYR A 91 -1.22 -8.93 -8.61
C TYR A 91 0.03 -9.73 -8.22
N ASP A 92 0.80 -10.23 -9.16
CA ASP A 92 2.16 -10.65 -8.84
C ASP A 92 2.98 -9.44 -8.37
N ALA A 93 3.92 -9.68 -7.47
CA ALA A 93 4.80 -8.65 -6.95
C ALA A 93 6.28 -9.05 -7.06
N LEU A 94 7.14 -8.07 -7.28
CA LEU A 94 8.58 -8.21 -7.22
C LEU A 94 9.14 -7.24 -6.19
N TYR A 95 9.78 -7.76 -5.15
CA TYR A 95 10.59 -6.97 -4.24
C TYR A 95 12.01 -6.88 -4.80
N VAL A 96 12.50 -5.66 -5.01
CA VAL A 96 13.84 -5.36 -5.49
C VAL A 96 14.60 -4.58 -4.40
N PRO A 97 15.80 -5.04 -4.01
CA PRO A 97 16.59 -4.36 -2.98
C PRO A 97 17.14 -3.02 -3.46
N ARG A 98 17.62 -2.21 -2.50
CA ARG A 98 18.43 -1.03 -2.79
C ARG A 98 19.65 -1.37 -3.66
N ASP A 99 20.23 -0.39 -4.31
CA ASP A 99 21.44 -0.51 -5.16
C ASP A 99 21.24 -1.53 -6.29
N SER A 100 20.08 -1.45 -6.98
CA SER A 100 19.71 -2.33 -8.10
C SER A 100 19.33 -1.51 -9.32
N GLU A 101 19.76 -1.97 -10.50
CA GLU A 101 19.23 -1.50 -11.77
C GLU A 101 17.96 -2.26 -12.10
N ILE A 102 16.94 -1.54 -12.57
CA ILE A 102 15.61 -2.06 -12.85
C ILE A 102 15.20 -1.63 -14.26
N GLU A 103 14.74 -2.58 -15.05
CA GLU A 103 14.13 -2.34 -16.34
C GLU A 103 12.74 -2.98 -16.37
N VAL A 104 11.72 -2.21 -16.74
CA VAL A 104 10.33 -2.66 -16.81
C VAL A 104 9.86 -2.53 -18.26
N GLU A 105 9.36 -3.61 -18.82
CA GLU A 105 8.75 -3.65 -20.15
C GLU A 105 7.35 -4.27 -20.12
N ALA A 106 6.47 -3.81 -21.02
CA ALA A 106 5.18 -4.44 -21.24
C ALA A 106 5.37 -5.72 -22.05
N SER A 107 4.87 -6.86 -21.54
CA SER A 107 5.05 -8.17 -22.19
C SER A 107 3.77 -8.77 -22.76
N GLY A 108 2.65 -8.07 -22.68
CA GLY A 108 1.36 -8.47 -23.23
C GLY A 108 0.82 -7.48 -24.26
N SER A 109 -0.22 -7.89 -25.02
CA SER A 109 -0.91 -7.03 -26.00
C SER A 109 -1.60 -5.82 -25.37
N ASP A 110 -1.94 -5.91 -24.08
CA ASP A 110 -2.71 -4.89 -23.36
C ASP A 110 -1.81 -3.89 -22.60
N GLY A 111 -0.48 -4.04 -22.77
CA GLY A 111 0.49 -3.25 -22.03
C GLY A 111 0.66 -3.73 -20.59
N CYS A 112 1.14 -2.85 -19.71
CA CYS A 112 1.20 -3.11 -18.28
C CYS A 112 0.93 -1.84 -17.46
N ASP A 113 0.42 -2.05 -16.27
CA ASP A 113 0.18 -1.01 -15.27
C ASP A 113 0.63 -1.52 -13.90
N LEU A 114 1.69 -0.93 -13.35
CA LEU A 114 2.26 -1.32 -12.09
C LEU A 114 2.18 -0.21 -11.05
N ALA A 115 1.88 -0.59 -9.82
CA ALA A 115 2.19 0.24 -8.66
C ALA A 115 3.65 0.01 -8.26
N GLU A 116 4.35 1.11 -8.00
CA GLU A 116 5.69 1.14 -7.43
C GLU A 116 5.60 1.66 -6.00
N VAL A 117 5.91 0.84 -5.01
CA VAL A 117 6.04 1.25 -3.61
C VAL A 117 7.51 1.22 -3.23
N SER A 118 8.02 2.25 -2.56
CA SER A 118 9.42 2.27 -2.15
C SER A 118 9.64 3.06 -0.86
N ALA A 119 10.74 2.78 -0.19
CA ALA A 119 11.19 3.51 0.99
C ALA A 119 12.73 3.43 1.11
N PRO A 120 13.40 4.46 1.68
CA PRO A 120 14.82 4.42 1.93
C PRO A 120 15.16 3.39 3.01
N VAL A 121 16.23 2.61 2.79
CA VAL A 121 16.72 1.60 3.74
C VAL A 121 18.24 1.63 3.80
N GLU A 122 18.79 1.24 4.96
CA GLU A 122 20.25 1.13 5.14
C GLU A 122 20.75 -0.23 4.68
N LYS A 123 19.99 -1.31 4.92
CA LYS A 123 20.39 -2.67 4.58
C LYS A 123 19.89 -3.07 3.20
N ARG A 124 20.67 -3.93 2.53
CA ARG A 124 20.28 -4.60 1.31
C ARG A 124 19.67 -5.95 1.65
N TYR A 125 18.39 -6.14 1.29
CA TYR A 125 17.63 -7.37 1.51
C TYR A 125 17.61 -8.24 0.25
N PRO A 126 17.25 -9.55 0.33
CA PRO A 126 17.18 -10.41 -0.85
C PRO A 126 16.08 -10.00 -1.84
N LEU A 127 16.38 -10.05 -3.14
CA LEU A 127 15.37 -9.94 -4.18
C LEU A 127 14.35 -11.08 -4.05
N LYS A 128 13.05 -10.78 -4.20
CA LYS A 128 12.00 -11.79 -4.04
C LYS A 128 10.84 -11.56 -4.99
N PHE A 129 10.57 -12.54 -5.84
CA PHE A 129 9.32 -12.65 -6.61
C PHE A 129 8.23 -13.27 -5.73
N VAL A 130 7.01 -12.75 -5.82
CA VAL A 130 5.82 -13.22 -5.11
C VAL A 130 4.70 -13.45 -6.11
N SER A 131 4.34 -14.71 -6.30
CA SER A 131 3.20 -15.08 -7.13
C SER A 131 1.89 -14.86 -6.40
N TYR A 132 0.94 -14.15 -7.02
CA TYR A 132 -0.40 -13.97 -6.46
C TYR A 132 -1.15 -15.28 -6.26
N LYS A 133 -0.91 -16.26 -7.14
CA LYS A 133 -1.45 -17.61 -6.99
C LYS A 133 -0.99 -18.26 -5.67
N GLU A 134 0.32 -18.18 -5.38
CA GLU A 134 0.87 -18.71 -4.12
C GLU A 134 0.33 -17.96 -2.89
N VAL A 135 0.11 -16.65 -3.00
CA VAL A 135 -0.54 -15.86 -1.94
C VAL A 135 -1.95 -16.38 -1.67
N ARG A 136 -2.75 -16.60 -2.71
CA ARG A 136 -4.14 -17.10 -2.59
C ARG A 136 -4.22 -18.50 -1.98
N GLU A 137 -3.23 -19.34 -2.20
CA GLU A 137 -3.14 -20.71 -1.68
C GLU A 137 -2.59 -20.76 -0.24
N ASN A 138 -2.00 -19.67 0.26
CA ASN A 138 -1.35 -19.63 1.56
C ASN A 138 -2.25 -18.97 2.64
N PRO A 139 -2.77 -19.74 3.63
CA PRO A 139 -3.67 -19.20 4.66
C PRO A 139 -3.00 -18.21 5.64
N LYS A 140 -1.68 -18.00 5.56
CA LYS A 140 -0.98 -16.94 6.30
C LYS A 140 -0.93 -15.61 5.53
N LEU A 141 -1.17 -15.65 4.22
CA LEU A 141 -1.10 -14.48 3.33
C LEU A 141 -2.46 -14.11 2.76
N HIS A 142 -3.39 -15.05 2.72
CA HIS A 142 -4.76 -14.87 2.24
C HIS A 142 -5.77 -15.24 3.34
N LEU A 143 -6.67 -14.31 3.64
CA LEU A 143 -7.69 -14.51 4.66
C LEU A 143 -8.94 -13.69 4.37
N ILE A 144 -10.10 -14.24 4.76
CA ILE A 144 -11.35 -13.49 4.83
C ILE A 144 -11.48 -12.94 6.25
N ALA A 145 -11.47 -11.64 6.40
CA ALA A 145 -11.52 -10.96 7.67
C ALA A 145 -12.84 -10.22 7.89
N GLY A 146 -13.29 -10.20 9.14
CA GLY A 146 -14.54 -9.56 9.55
C GLY A 146 -15.77 -10.37 9.18
N LYS A 147 -16.93 -9.73 9.32
CA LYS A 147 -18.27 -10.24 8.94
C LYS A 147 -19.07 -9.10 8.32
N PRO A 148 -20.11 -9.37 7.51
CA PRO A 148 -20.96 -8.29 7.03
C PRO A 148 -21.48 -7.40 8.17
N PRO A 149 -21.44 -6.06 8.02
CA PRO A 149 -21.13 -5.30 6.81
C PRO A 149 -19.65 -4.87 6.67
N SER A 150 -18.68 -5.65 7.19
CA SER A 150 -17.25 -5.32 7.12
C SER A 150 -16.37 -6.52 6.71
N GLU A 151 -16.95 -7.53 6.09
CA GLU A 151 -16.21 -8.66 5.53
C GLU A 151 -15.38 -8.22 4.32
N ARG A 152 -14.12 -8.69 4.27
CA ARG A 152 -13.17 -8.37 3.21
C ARG A 152 -12.17 -9.49 2.96
N ASP A 153 -11.75 -9.63 1.72
CA ASP A 153 -10.72 -10.56 1.26
C ASP A 153 -9.36 -9.86 1.29
N LEU A 154 -8.48 -10.29 2.19
CA LEU A 154 -7.14 -9.72 2.39
C LEU A 154 -6.09 -10.62 1.76
N ASN A 155 -5.19 -10.02 0.98
CA ASN A 155 -4.10 -10.71 0.29
C ASN A 155 -2.79 -9.96 0.53
N VAL A 156 -1.89 -10.54 1.31
CA VAL A 156 -0.59 -9.96 1.65
C VAL A 156 0.43 -10.33 0.58
N LEU A 157 0.87 -9.36 -0.21
CA LEU A 157 1.85 -9.60 -1.29
C LEU A 157 3.28 -9.48 -0.74
N ILE A 158 3.59 -8.36 -0.08
CA ILE A 158 4.88 -8.09 0.55
C ILE A 158 4.64 -7.92 2.05
N GLY A 159 4.87 -8.97 2.81
CA GLY A 159 4.67 -9.04 4.25
C GLY A 159 5.78 -9.86 4.92
N ALA A 160 5.42 -10.73 5.85
CA ALA A 160 6.38 -11.63 6.52
C ALA A 160 7.00 -12.67 5.58
N ASN A 161 6.42 -12.88 4.39
CA ASN A 161 6.93 -13.74 3.32
C ASN A 161 8.11 -13.13 2.54
N VAL A 162 8.41 -11.85 2.75
CA VAL A 162 9.49 -11.11 2.09
C VAL A 162 10.35 -10.43 3.15
N GLU A 163 11.64 -10.73 3.14
CA GLU A 163 12.61 -9.97 3.93
C GLU A 163 12.75 -8.57 3.33
N ALA A 164 12.39 -7.55 4.09
CA ALA A 164 12.42 -6.15 3.66
C ALA A 164 12.64 -5.24 4.88
N GLY A 165 13.08 -4.02 4.64
CA GLY A 165 13.37 -3.06 5.70
C GLY A 165 12.15 -2.31 6.20
N ARG A 166 11.37 -1.75 5.30
CA ARG A 166 10.24 -0.87 5.62
C ARG A 166 8.95 -1.23 4.91
N ILE A 167 9.02 -1.53 3.60
CA ILE A 167 7.80 -1.67 2.80
C ILE A 167 7.02 -2.93 3.11
N MET A 168 5.70 -2.77 3.14
CA MET A 168 4.69 -3.84 3.07
C MET A 168 3.61 -3.44 2.08
N ALA A 169 3.02 -4.41 1.40
CA ALA A 169 1.95 -4.18 0.45
C ALA A 169 1.03 -5.38 0.29
N GLY A 170 -0.23 -5.12 -0.02
CA GLY A 170 -1.18 -6.16 -0.35
C GLY A 170 -2.48 -5.59 -0.89
N VAL A 171 -3.34 -6.46 -1.39
CA VAL A 171 -4.64 -6.06 -1.96
C VAL A 171 -5.79 -6.51 -1.09
N THR A 172 -6.77 -5.62 -0.94
CA THR A 172 -8.01 -5.88 -0.20
C THR A 172 -9.19 -5.72 -1.15
N PHE A 173 -10.05 -6.74 -1.19
CA PHE A 173 -11.31 -6.71 -1.93
C PHE A 173 -12.48 -6.72 -0.94
N SER A 174 -13.41 -5.78 -1.11
CA SER A 174 -14.62 -5.71 -0.30
C SER A 174 -15.79 -6.45 -0.96
N THR A 175 -16.80 -6.78 -0.19
CA THR A 175 -18.12 -7.08 -0.74
C THR A 175 -18.91 -5.80 -1.00
N PRO A 176 -19.91 -5.80 -1.93
CA PRO A 176 -20.64 -4.59 -2.26
C PRO A 176 -21.32 -3.92 -1.05
N GLY A 177 -21.14 -2.61 -0.91
CA GLY A 177 -21.71 -1.81 0.17
C GLY A 177 -21.04 -1.96 1.53
N ASN A 178 -19.97 -2.74 1.64
CA ASN A 178 -19.31 -3.00 2.91
C ASN A 178 -18.33 -1.89 3.34
N TRP A 179 -18.13 -1.85 4.65
CA TRP A 179 -16.99 -1.16 5.25
C TRP A 179 -15.72 -2.00 5.10
N THR A 180 -14.58 -1.33 4.99
CA THR A 180 -13.25 -1.96 5.12
C THR A 180 -12.39 -1.15 6.07
N SER A 181 -11.20 -1.65 6.41
CA SER A 181 -10.38 -1.08 7.50
C SER A 181 -11.20 -0.91 8.78
N TRP A 182 -12.08 -1.90 9.04
CA TRP A 182 -13.00 -1.92 10.16
C TRP A 182 -12.64 -3.02 11.16
N PRO A 183 -12.66 -2.77 12.48
CA PRO A 183 -12.99 -1.49 13.12
C PRO A 183 -11.97 -0.39 12.80
N PRO A 184 -12.33 0.90 13.01
CA PRO A 184 -11.39 2.00 12.85
C PRO A 184 -10.14 1.76 13.69
N HIS A 185 -8.96 1.84 13.09
CA HIS A 185 -7.69 1.57 13.75
C HIS A 185 -6.59 2.50 13.23
N GLU A 186 -5.51 2.61 13.98
CA GLU A 186 -4.32 3.37 13.62
C GLU A 186 -3.05 2.60 14.01
N HIS A 187 -1.94 2.89 13.36
CA HIS A 187 -0.63 2.29 13.60
C HIS A 187 0.52 3.29 13.34
N SER A 188 0.25 4.57 13.45
CA SER A 188 1.13 5.68 13.05
C SER A 188 2.46 5.76 13.80
N LYS A 189 2.59 5.09 14.95
CA LYS A 189 3.85 4.96 15.68
C LYS A 189 4.81 3.95 15.05
N LEU A 190 4.27 3.01 14.28
CA LEU A 190 5.02 1.92 13.64
C LEU A 190 5.09 2.09 12.12
N LEU A 191 3.98 2.47 11.51
CA LEU A 191 3.78 2.43 10.06
C LEU A 191 3.06 3.69 9.57
N GLU A 192 3.49 4.25 8.47
CA GLU A 192 2.65 5.12 7.65
C GLU A 192 2.06 4.30 6.51
N GLU A 193 0.88 4.68 6.01
CA GLU A 193 0.13 3.90 5.05
C GLU A 193 -0.51 4.75 3.96
N ALA A 194 -0.64 4.19 2.77
CA ALA A 194 -1.44 4.75 1.68
C ALA A 194 -2.30 3.67 1.04
N TYR A 195 -3.52 4.03 0.65
CA TYR A 195 -4.42 3.21 -0.15
C TYR A 195 -4.50 3.75 -1.57
N LEU A 196 -4.16 2.90 -2.54
CA LEU A 196 -4.47 3.10 -3.94
C LEU A 196 -5.77 2.35 -4.25
N PHE A 197 -6.82 3.06 -4.64
CA PHE A 197 -8.10 2.45 -4.99
C PHE A 197 -8.04 1.85 -6.38
N ILE A 198 -8.43 0.57 -6.48
CA ILE A 198 -8.32 -0.27 -7.68
C ILE A 198 -9.59 -1.10 -7.88
N ASP A 199 -9.84 -1.53 -9.12
CA ASP A 199 -10.99 -2.39 -9.45
C ASP A 199 -12.34 -1.80 -8.99
N MET A 200 -12.48 -0.50 -9.20
CA MET A 200 -13.69 0.27 -8.89
C MET A 200 -14.29 0.86 -10.17
N PRO A 201 -14.83 0.02 -11.09
CA PRO A 201 -15.32 0.51 -12.37
C PRO A 201 -16.47 1.52 -12.17
N SER A 202 -16.46 2.58 -12.98
CA SER A 202 -17.55 3.58 -12.96
C SER A 202 -18.93 2.91 -13.13
N PRO A 203 -19.96 3.32 -12.35
CA PRO A 203 -20.03 4.49 -11.49
C PRO A 203 -19.62 4.24 -10.02
N SER A 204 -18.93 3.14 -9.68
CA SER A 204 -18.51 2.84 -8.32
C SER A 204 -17.71 3.98 -7.68
N PHE A 205 -17.94 4.18 -6.40
CA PHE A 205 -17.17 5.07 -5.54
C PHE A 205 -17.22 4.58 -4.09
N GLY A 206 -16.31 5.08 -3.29
CA GLY A 206 -16.31 4.89 -1.84
C GLY A 206 -16.04 6.19 -1.12
N VAL A 207 -16.02 6.14 0.21
CA VAL A 207 -15.62 7.24 1.08
C VAL A 207 -14.50 6.75 2.00
N GLN A 208 -13.37 7.43 1.96
CA GLN A 208 -12.25 7.25 2.89
C GLN A 208 -12.31 8.32 3.97
N PHE A 209 -12.16 7.90 5.21
CA PHE A 209 -12.01 8.78 6.38
C PHE A 209 -10.56 8.73 6.85
N VAL A 210 -10.03 9.85 7.34
CA VAL A 210 -8.78 9.89 8.12
C VAL A 210 -8.99 10.89 9.24
N TYR A 211 -8.81 10.46 10.49
CA TYR A 211 -9.06 11.32 11.64
C TYR A 211 -8.27 10.91 12.88
N THR A 212 -7.88 11.89 13.66
CA THR A 212 -7.35 11.72 15.01
C THR A 212 -8.42 12.00 16.07
N ASP A 213 -9.41 12.85 15.71
CA ASP A 213 -10.60 13.13 16.53
C ASP A 213 -11.86 12.59 15.81
N PRO A 214 -12.57 11.59 16.39
CA PRO A 214 -13.80 11.06 15.80
C PRO A 214 -14.94 12.09 15.64
N GLN A 215 -14.91 13.18 16.40
CA GLN A 215 -15.93 14.24 16.33
C GLN A 215 -15.66 15.25 15.21
N GLN A 216 -14.40 15.35 14.76
CA GLN A 216 -13.99 16.29 13.73
C GLN A 216 -12.98 15.64 12.78
N PRO A 217 -13.44 14.75 11.86
CA PRO A 217 -12.55 14.13 10.90
C PRO A 217 -11.79 15.13 10.06
N GLU A 218 -10.45 15.03 10.03
CA GLU A 218 -9.58 15.92 9.26
C GLU A 218 -9.72 15.69 7.75
N LEU A 219 -10.00 14.46 7.32
CA LEU A 219 -10.24 14.13 5.92
C LEU A 219 -11.45 13.20 5.76
N VAL A 220 -12.42 13.61 4.94
CA VAL A 220 -13.50 12.80 4.41
C VAL A 220 -13.48 12.95 2.90
N GLN A 221 -13.03 11.89 2.20
CA GLN A 221 -12.76 11.98 0.77
C GLN A 221 -13.54 10.93 -0.02
N VAL A 222 -14.31 11.38 -1.01
CA VAL A 222 -14.87 10.48 -2.02
C VAL A 222 -13.72 9.96 -2.89
N VAL A 223 -13.65 8.64 -3.03
CA VAL A 223 -12.58 7.97 -3.77
C VAL A 223 -13.14 7.11 -4.91
N ARG A 224 -12.37 7.00 -5.99
CA ARG A 224 -12.67 6.26 -7.21
C ARG A 224 -11.44 5.52 -7.70
N GLU A 225 -11.61 4.78 -8.80
CA GLU A 225 -10.50 4.11 -9.50
C GLU A 225 -9.30 5.03 -9.68
N GLY A 226 -8.13 4.55 -9.27
CA GLY A 226 -6.85 5.24 -9.43
C GLY A 226 -6.58 6.39 -8.44
N ASP A 227 -7.51 6.73 -7.56
CA ASP A 227 -7.25 7.69 -6.47
C ASP A 227 -6.35 7.06 -5.41
N CYS A 228 -5.54 7.89 -4.77
CA CYS A 228 -4.68 7.46 -3.65
C CYS A 228 -4.91 8.36 -2.44
N VAL A 229 -5.08 7.76 -1.27
CA VAL A 229 -5.16 8.46 0.02
C VAL A 229 -4.01 8.01 0.91
N LEU A 230 -3.24 8.97 1.42
CA LEU A 230 -2.19 8.76 2.41
C LEU A 230 -2.75 8.98 3.82
N MET A 231 -2.46 8.06 4.72
CA MET A 231 -2.79 8.11 6.14
C MET A 231 -1.48 8.20 6.95
N PRO A 232 -0.95 9.41 7.18
CA PRO A 232 0.29 9.59 7.94
C PRO A 232 0.09 9.28 9.42
N GLN A 233 -1.14 9.38 9.90
CA GLN A 233 -1.60 9.09 11.26
C GLN A 233 -3.12 8.97 11.31
N GLY A 234 -3.63 8.48 12.44
CA GLY A 234 -5.06 8.47 12.77
C GLY A 234 -5.82 7.26 12.23
N TYR A 235 -7.06 7.17 12.68
CA TYR A 235 -8.02 6.15 12.26
C TYR A 235 -8.44 6.38 10.81
N HIS A 236 -8.57 5.27 10.04
CA HIS A 236 -8.75 5.39 8.59
C HIS A 236 -9.72 4.36 7.99
N PRO A 237 -10.95 4.22 8.55
CA PRO A 237 -11.96 3.35 7.95
C PRO A 237 -12.42 3.88 6.60
N ASN A 238 -12.96 2.98 5.77
CA ASN A 238 -13.60 3.38 4.52
C ASN A 238 -14.84 2.53 4.23
N VAL A 239 -15.69 3.02 3.33
CA VAL A 239 -16.95 2.36 2.99
C VAL A 239 -17.26 2.49 1.50
N ALA A 240 -17.78 1.41 0.91
CA ALA A 240 -18.28 1.41 -0.45
C ALA A 240 -19.67 2.04 -0.55
N ALA A 241 -19.98 2.67 -1.69
CA ALA A 241 -21.34 3.00 -2.05
C ALA A 241 -22.20 1.72 -2.19
N PRO A 242 -23.51 1.77 -1.87
CA PRO A 242 -24.39 0.62 -2.05
C PRO A 242 -24.32 0.05 -3.47
N GLY A 243 -24.13 -1.27 -3.60
CA GLY A 243 -23.99 -1.96 -4.88
C GLY A 243 -22.61 -1.88 -5.53
N GLY A 244 -21.73 -1.01 -5.06
CA GLY A 244 -20.31 -0.91 -5.47
C GLY A 244 -19.37 -1.58 -4.47
N GLN A 245 -18.15 -1.83 -4.88
CA GLN A 245 -17.05 -2.30 -4.02
C GLN A 245 -16.05 -1.16 -3.77
N ILE A 246 -15.35 -1.23 -2.64
CA ILE A 246 -14.18 -0.40 -2.36
C ILE A 246 -12.97 -1.33 -2.20
N ASN A 247 -12.19 -1.42 -3.26
CA ASN A 247 -11.02 -2.28 -3.33
C ASN A 247 -9.77 -1.42 -3.39
N PHE A 248 -8.70 -1.86 -2.77
CA PHE A 248 -7.46 -1.08 -2.75
C PHE A 248 -6.21 -1.93 -2.60
N LEU A 249 -5.12 -1.43 -3.18
CA LEU A 249 -3.77 -1.81 -2.80
C LEU A 249 -3.37 -0.94 -1.61
N TRP A 250 -3.14 -1.58 -0.46
CA TRP A 250 -2.53 -0.92 0.68
C TRP A 250 -1.00 -1.01 0.59
N MET A 251 -0.35 0.09 0.92
CA MET A 251 1.10 0.24 0.89
C MET A 251 1.53 0.89 2.19
N MET A 252 2.47 0.27 2.90
CA MET A 252 2.98 0.76 4.17
C MET A 252 4.49 0.94 4.14
N ALA A 253 4.99 1.86 4.96
CA ALA A 253 6.41 1.99 5.27
C ALA A 253 6.64 2.07 6.78
N ALA A 254 7.50 1.18 7.31
CA ALA A 254 7.88 1.16 8.72
C ALA A 254 8.69 2.41 9.10
N ILE A 255 8.42 2.96 10.29
CA ILE A 255 9.12 4.13 10.82
C ILE A 255 10.57 3.79 11.16
N LYS A 256 10.79 2.63 11.81
CA LYS A 256 12.13 2.09 12.05
C LYS A 256 12.35 0.88 11.17
N GLU A 257 13.43 0.92 10.40
CA GLU A 257 13.81 -0.17 9.51
C GLU A 257 13.94 -1.50 10.27
N GLY A 258 13.22 -2.52 9.78
CA GLY A 258 13.25 -3.88 10.32
C GLY A 258 12.46 -4.06 11.63
N GLU A 259 12.45 -3.08 12.54
CA GLU A 259 11.82 -3.19 13.85
C GLU A 259 10.30 -3.00 13.79
N ASP A 260 9.84 -1.94 13.11
CA ASP A 260 8.43 -1.53 13.10
C ASP A 260 7.62 -2.17 11.98
N ARG A 261 8.20 -3.07 11.19
CA ARG A 261 7.55 -3.78 10.08
C ARG A 261 6.64 -4.92 10.62
N LEU A 262 5.60 -4.52 11.35
CA LEU A 262 4.72 -5.42 12.10
C LEU A 262 3.28 -5.34 11.56
N TYR A 263 2.94 -6.23 10.61
CA TYR A 263 1.58 -6.30 10.06
C TYR A 263 0.57 -6.76 11.13
N GLY A 264 -0.57 -6.06 11.20
CA GLY A 264 -1.66 -6.41 12.12
C GLY A 264 -1.50 -5.91 13.56
N VAL A 265 -0.39 -5.22 13.88
CA VAL A 265 -0.24 -4.53 15.16
C VAL A 265 -0.87 -3.15 15.07
N VAL A 266 -2.06 -2.99 15.63
CA VAL A 266 -2.88 -1.79 15.50
C VAL A 266 -3.48 -1.36 16.83
N ASN A 267 -3.78 -0.05 16.96
CA ASN A 267 -4.60 0.51 18.02
C ASN A 267 -6.02 0.71 17.49
N VAL A 268 -6.97 -0.07 17.98
CA VAL A 268 -8.38 0.06 17.61
C VAL A 268 -9.00 1.25 18.35
N GLN A 269 -9.86 2.00 17.67
CA GLN A 269 -10.63 3.08 18.28
C GLN A 269 -11.42 2.53 19.49
N PRO A 270 -11.30 3.13 20.70
CA PRO A 270 -11.80 2.54 21.95
C PRO A 270 -13.26 2.13 21.93
N GLU A 271 -14.12 2.90 21.25
CA GLU A 271 -15.56 2.65 21.17
C GLU A 271 -15.91 1.37 20.38
N TYR A 272 -14.98 0.88 19.56
CA TYR A 272 -15.14 -0.33 18.74
C TYR A 272 -14.25 -1.49 19.18
N ALA A 273 -13.40 -1.30 20.21
CA ALA A 273 -12.41 -2.27 20.63
C ALA A 273 -13.00 -3.61 21.14
N ALA A 274 -14.24 -3.60 21.63
CA ALA A 274 -14.94 -4.82 22.05
C ALA A 274 -15.19 -5.83 20.93
N GLY A 275 -15.11 -5.39 19.66
CA GLY A 275 -15.23 -6.23 18.46
C GLY A 275 -13.91 -6.85 17.99
N GLY A 276 -12.79 -6.63 18.72
CA GLY A 276 -11.45 -7.06 18.32
C GLY A 276 -10.81 -6.16 17.27
N SER A 277 -9.65 -6.56 16.76
CA SER A 277 -8.90 -5.79 15.73
C SER A 277 -9.46 -5.93 14.31
N GLY A 278 -10.40 -6.86 14.12
CA GLY A 278 -10.90 -7.23 12.79
C GLY A 278 -9.91 -8.12 11.99
N LEU A 279 -8.79 -8.50 12.59
CA LEU A 279 -7.76 -9.37 12.02
C LEU A 279 -7.56 -10.66 12.83
N GLU A 280 -8.47 -10.99 13.75
CA GLU A 280 -8.37 -12.14 14.66
C GLU A 280 -8.29 -13.47 13.92
N ALA A 281 -8.84 -13.55 12.70
CA ALA A 281 -8.68 -14.73 11.85
C ALA A 281 -7.21 -15.06 11.54
N VAL A 282 -6.29 -14.10 11.73
CA VAL A 282 -4.83 -14.26 11.57
C VAL A 282 -4.18 -14.78 12.86
N SER A 283 -4.71 -14.37 14.03
CA SER A 283 -4.10 -14.65 15.34
C SER A 283 -4.46 -16.02 15.93
N ASP A 284 -5.60 -16.59 15.58
CA ASP A 284 -6.09 -17.88 16.14
C ASP A 284 -5.44 -19.12 15.53
N LYS A 285 -4.45 -18.95 14.63
CA LYS A 285 -3.68 -20.03 14.03
C LYS A 285 -2.19 -19.94 14.42
N LYS A 286 -1.94 -19.91 15.73
CA LYS A 286 -0.58 -20.20 16.26
C LYS A 286 -0.35 -21.68 16.37
#